data_b6aeabf7c7718530ba788cb9b9fac044
#
_entry.id   b6aeabf7c7718530ba788cb9b9fac044
#
_cell.length_a   1.000
_cell.length_b   1.000
_cell.length_c   1.000
_cell.angle_alpha   90.00
_cell.angle_beta   90.00
_cell.angle_gamma   90.00
#
_symmetry.space_group_name_H-M   'P 1'
#
loop_
_entity.id
_entity.type
_entity.pdbx_description
1 polymer ?
#
loop_
_entity_poly.entity_id
_entity_poly.type
_entity_poly.pdbx_seq_one_letter_code
_entity_poly.pdbx_strand_id
1 'polypeptide(L)'
;MIREALDLVVENIGLYRNFDGFELKADLFQLLGQSLLVFGVLVLILALLMGVFMYFMRQTIIVMSRLIEYDLRKELFHHYERLSLAFYKRNNTGDMMSRITEDVNKVRMYLGPAILYGINLLSLFVLVISSMLSVSVELTLYALAPLPILSISIYYVSNLINKKSEVIQQQLAHLNSVSQEVYSGIRVVKSYVQEKPMVGYFRKESENYKDKSLSLAKVNAAFFPLMLLLIGASTILTVYVGGLQVVSGNITAGNIAEFVIYVNMLTWPVTALGWISSIIQQAAASQKRINEFLKTKPDIESLVQDSTALTGHIQFENVHFTYPDTGIKAINGISLDLKPGQKMAIIGKTGSGKTTIADLLVRMYDVTDGSIKIDQKDLRKHDLANLRKKIGYVPQDVFLFSDSIAHNIAFGKRDASEEEIKEFAKHAAVYDDIMGLSEQFQTMVGERGVTLSGGQKQRVSIARALIKRPDIVILDDCLSAVDTNTEKQILGYFSDALSDKTAIIITHRIYSLLQFDKIIVLDEGKIVEQGTHEELIEQKGYYADLYEKQRMEETSQTDL
;
A
#
# COMPACT_ATOMS: atom_id res chain seq x y z
N MET A 1 -49.29 -11.26 -13.02
CA MET A 1 -49.95 -10.24 -12.21
C MET A 1 -50.21 -8.92 -12.96
N ILE A 2 -49.18 -8.14 -13.40
CA ILE A 2 -49.41 -6.87 -14.16
C ILE A 2 -50.18 -7.18 -15.46
N ARG A 3 -49.79 -8.21 -16.20
CA ARG A 3 -50.49 -8.70 -17.38
C ARG A 3 -51.96 -9.03 -17.06
N GLU A 4 -52.19 -9.85 -16.05
CA GLU A 4 -53.52 -10.30 -15.65
C GLU A 4 -54.41 -9.15 -15.19
N ALA A 5 -53.84 -8.17 -14.46
CA ALA A 5 -54.56 -6.96 -14.11
C ALA A 5 -54.95 -6.11 -15.33
N LEU A 6 -54.06 -6.00 -16.33
CA LEU A 6 -54.38 -5.30 -17.58
C LEU A 6 -55.41 -6.04 -18.43
N ASP A 7 -55.27 -7.35 -18.56
CA ASP A 7 -56.24 -8.18 -19.29
C ASP A 7 -57.62 -8.10 -18.63
N LEU A 8 -57.68 -8.16 -17.28
CA LEU A 8 -58.93 -7.98 -16.52
C LEU A 8 -59.60 -6.63 -16.79
N VAL A 9 -58.80 -5.55 -16.86
CA VAL A 9 -59.33 -4.20 -17.18
C VAL A 9 -59.87 -4.15 -18.60
N VAL A 10 -59.16 -4.70 -19.59
CA VAL A 10 -59.56 -4.70 -21.00
C VAL A 10 -60.87 -5.47 -21.20
N GLU A 11 -60.99 -6.65 -20.62
CA GLU A 11 -62.20 -7.46 -20.68
C GLU A 11 -63.39 -6.75 -20.01
N ASN A 12 -63.21 -6.19 -18.83
CA ASN A 12 -64.29 -5.55 -18.09
C ASN A 12 -64.73 -4.18 -18.65
N ILE A 13 -63.88 -3.45 -19.39
CA ILE A 13 -64.26 -2.21 -20.09
C ILE A 13 -65.38 -2.48 -21.10
N GLY A 14 -65.31 -3.58 -21.85
CA GLY A 14 -66.37 -4.01 -22.79
C GLY A 14 -67.68 -4.31 -22.06
N LEU A 15 -67.60 -5.12 -20.99
CA LEU A 15 -68.76 -5.42 -20.17
C LEU A 15 -69.35 -4.18 -19.50
N TYR A 16 -68.54 -3.30 -18.94
CA TYR A 16 -68.95 -2.06 -18.29
C TYR A 16 -69.71 -1.11 -19.24
N ARG A 17 -69.32 -1.04 -20.51
CA ARG A 17 -70.04 -0.28 -21.56
C ARG A 17 -71.40 -0.87 -21.90
N ASN A 18 -71.55 -2.20 -21.88
CA ASN A 18 -72.78 -2.89 -22.18
C ASN A 18 -73.84 -2.72 -21.09
N PHE A 19 -73.41 -2.42 -19.86
CA PHE A 19 -74.29 -2.18 -18.71
C PHE A 19 -74.59 -0.69 -18.46
N ASP A 20 -74.36 0.16 -19.42
CA ASP A 20 -74.60 1.60 -19.31
C ASP A 20 -76.13 1.86 -19.13
N GLY A 21 -76.47 2.52 -18.01
CA GLY A 21 -77.86 2.77 -17.62
C GLY A 21 -78.51 1.74 -16.67
N PHE A 22 -77.80 0.67 -16.29
CA PHE A 22 -78.31 -0.32 -15.30
C PHE A 22 -77.67 -0.10 -13.91
N GLU A 23 -78.41 -0.38 -12.82
CA GLU A 23 -77.92 -0.28 -11.43
C GLU A 23 -76.74 -1.21 -11.17
N LEU A 24 -76.65 -2.37 -11.81
CA LEU A 24 -75.54 -3.33 -11.75
C LEU A 24 -74.20 -2.72 -12.17
N LYS A 25 -74.17 -1.59 -12.86
CA LYS A 25 -72.94 -0.91 -13.26
C LYS A 25 -72.09 -0.51 -12.06
N ALA A 26 -72.70 -0.05 -10.96
CA ALA A 26 -72.00 0.35 -9.73
C ALA A 26 -71.34 -0.86 -9.05
N ASP A 27 -72.03 -1.99 -8.99
CA ASP A 27 -71.51 -3.22 -8.38
C ASP A 27 -70.36 -3.81 -9.18
N LEU A 28 -70.45 -3.81 -10.54
CA LEU A 28 -69.37 -4.23 -11.41
C LEU A 28 -68.11 -3.36 -11.25
N PHE A 29 -68.29 -2.04 -11.12
CA PHE A 29 -67.16 -1.12 -10.88
C PHE A 29 -66.49 -1.36 -9.51
N GLN A 30 -67.28 -1.63 -8.48
CA GLN A 30 -66.77 -1.95 -7.16
C GLN A 30 -66.03 -3.30 -7.16
N LEU A 31 -66.50 -4.29 -7.84
CA LEU A 31 -65.89 -5.62 -7.96
C LEU A 31 -64.56 -5.55 -8.75
N LEU A 32 -64.51 -4.78 -9.84
CA LEU A 32 -63.27 -4.49 -10.58
C LEU A 32 -62.27 -3.77 -9.70
N GLY A 33 -62.69 -2.75 -8.94
CA GLY A 33 -61.83 -2.01 -8.00
C GLY A 33 -61.24 -2.90 -6.92
N GLN A 34 -62.05 -3.82 -6.36
CA GLN A 34 -61.59 -4.82 -5.37
C GLN A 34 -60.55 -5.77 -5.99
N SER A 35 -60.79 -6.29 -7.19
CA SER A 35 -59.86 -7.17 -7.89
C SER A 35 -58.52 -6.48 -8.18
N LEU A 36 -58.53 -5.25 -8.68
CA LEU A 36 -57.34 -4.45 -8.89
C LEU A 36 -56.57 -4.14 -7.59
N LEU A 37 -57.29 -3.92 -6.50
CA LEU A 37 -56.70 -3.73 -5.17
C LEU A 37 -55.99 -5.00 -4.70
N VAL A 38 -56.57 -6.18 -4.91
CA VAL A 38 -55.91 -7.46 -4.58
C VAL A 38 -54.62 -7.65 -5.39
N PHE A 39 -54.61 -7.36 -6.69
CA PHE A 39 -53.37 -7.39 -7.50
C PHE A 39 -52.34 -6.39 -6.98
N GLY A 40 -52.75 -5.19 -6.60
CA GLY A 40 -51.87 -4.16 -6.03
C GLY A 40 -51.22 -4.61 -4.71
N VAL A 41 -52.03 -5.20 -3.81
CA VAL A 41 -51.54 -5.76 -2.52
C VAL A 41 -50.59 -6.93 -2.76
N LEU A 42 -50.90 -7.83 -3.69
CA LEU A 42 -49.99 -8.93 -4.05
C LEU A 42 -48.66 -8.46 -4.61
N VAL A 43 -48.68 -7.46 -5.50
CA VAL A 43 -47.43 -6.83 -6.02
C VAL A 43 -46.62 -6.22 -4.88
N LEU A 44 -47.26 -5.56 -3.93
CA LEU A 44 -46.60 -4.95 -2.77
C LEU A 44 -45.97 -6.01 -1.85
N ILE A 45 -46.66 -7.11 -1.59
CA ILE A 45 -46.15 -8.24 -0.80
C ILE A 45 -44.94 -8.86 -1.49
N LEU A 46 -45.01 -9.08 -2.81
CA LEU A 46 -43.88 -9.62 -3.57
C LEU A 46 -42.66 -8.64 -3.57
N ALA A 47 -42.93 -7.34 -3.67
CA ALA A 47 -41.86 -6.34 -3.59
C ALA A 47 -41.18 -6.31 -2.22
N LEU A 48 -41.93 -6.45 -1.13
CA LEU A 48 -41.42 -6.58 0.23
C LEU A 48 -40.57 -7.85 0.39
N LEU A 49 -41.08 -9.01 -0.06
CA LEU A 49 -40.31 -10.25 -0.05
C LEU A 49 -39.02 -10.15 -0.85
N MET A 50 -39.10 -9.59 -2.04
CA MET A 50 -37.89 -9.32 -2.87
C MET A 50 -36.89 -8.41 -2.13
N GLY A 51 -37.37 -7.37 -1.44
CA GLY A 51 -36.54 -6.49 -0.64
C GLY A 51 -35.81 -7.23 0.49
N VAL A 52 -36.52 -8.10 1.22
CA VAL A 52 -35.98 -8.92 2.30
C VAL A 52 -34.88 -9.87 1.76
N PHE A 53 -35.18 -10.62 0.69
CA PHE A 53 -34.19 -11.53 0.10
C PHE A 53 -33.00 -10.79 -0.46
N MET A 54 -33.19 -9.63 -1.10
CA MET A 54 -32.09 -8.78 -1.60
C MET A 54 -31.21 -8.26 -0.45
N TYR A 55 -31.80 -7.90 0.69
CA TYR A 55 -31.07 -7.52 1.88
C TYR A 55 -30.17 -8.66 2.36
N PHE A 56 -30.70 -9.86 2.56
CA PHE A 56 -29.92 -11.01 3.01
C PHE A 56 -28.82 -11.40 2.01
N MET A 57 -29.12 -11.40 0.72
CA MET A 57 -28.14 -11.68 -0.33
C MET A 57 -26.98 -10.66 -0.29
N ARG A 58 -27.30 -9.37 -0.21
CA ARG A 58 -26.27 -8.33 -0.10
C ARG A 58 -25.49 -8.44 1.20
N GLN A 59 -26.15 -8.63 2.32
CA GLN A 59 -25.51 -8.77 3.62
C GLN A 59 -24.52 -9.95 3.62
N THR A 60 -24.91 -11.11 3.09
CA THR A 60 -24.05 -12.29 3.06
C THR A 60 -22.85 -12.09 2.15
N ILE A 61 -23.05 -11.72 0.89
CA ILE A 61 -21.96 -11.65 -0.10
C ILE A 61 -21.03 -10.47 0.17
N ILE A 62 -21.57 -9.31 0.52
CA ILE A 62 -20.74 -8.13 0.76
C ILE A 62 -19.93 -8.28 2.06
N VAL A 63 -20.54 -8.79 3.14
CA VAL A 63 -19.81 -9.02 4.40
C VAL A 63 -18.72 -10.07 4.20
N MET A 64 -19.02 -11.19 3.53
CA MET A 64 -18.03 -12.19 3.16
C MET A 64 -16.83 -11.56 2.41
N SER A 65 -17.09 -10.73 1.41
CA SER A 65 -16.03 -10.08 0.63
C SER A 65 -15.17 -9.14 1.47
N ARG A 66 -15.74 -8.48 2.50
CA ARG A 66 -15.02 -7.63 3.44
C ARG A 66 -14.16 -8.43 4.42
N LEU A 67 -14.64 -9.58 4.87
CA LEU A 67 -13.85 -10.47 5.73
C LEU A 67 -12.63 -11.02 4.97
N ILE A 68 -12.82 -11.44 3.72
CA ILE A 68 -11.70 -11.88 2.88
C ILE A 68 -10.70 -10.74 2.61
N GLU A 69 -11.19 -9.51 2.37
CA GLU A 69 -10.33 -8.32 2.25
C GLU A 69 -9.47 -8.12 3.50
N TYR A 70 -10.07 -8.22 4.68
CA TYR A 70 -9.37 -8.11 5.96
C TYR A 70 -8.30 -9.18 6.12
N ASP A 71 -8.64 -10.43 5.84
CA ASP A 71 -7.71 -11.56 5.97
C ASP A 71 -6.53 -11.44 4.98
N LEU A 72 -6.79 -11.07 3.73
CA LEU A 72 -5.75 -10.83 2.73
C LEU A 72 -4.81 -9.69 3.14
N ARG A 73 -5.35 -8.57 3.66
CA ARG A 73 -4.51 -7.47 4.15
C ARG A 73 -3.64 -7.89 5.32
N LYS A 74 -4.19 -8.65 6.24
CA LYS A 74 -3.46 -9.18 7.39
C LYS A 74 -2.35 -10.13 6.95
N GLU A 75 -2.63 -11.04 6.02
CA GLU A 75 -1.65 -11.97 5.48
C GLU A 75 -0.52 -11.25 4.74
N LEU A 76 -0.86 -10.29 3.88
CA LEU A 76 0.11 -9.46 3.16
C LEU A 76 0.99 -8.66 4.12
N PHE A 77 0.39 -8.00 5.11
CA PHE A 77 1.13 -7.22 6.10
C PHE A 77 2.10 -8.09 6.90
N HIS A 78 1.64 -9.25 7.37
CA HIS A 78 2.50 -10.19 8.09
C HIS A 78 3.63 -10.74 7.21
N HIS A 79 3.35 -10.96 5.92
CA HIS A 79 4.37 -11.39 4.98
C HIS A 79 5.42 -10.30 4.75
N TYR A 80 5.00 -9.02 4.61
CA TYR A 80 5.93 -7.89 4.53
C TYR A 80 6.87 -7.84 5.74
N GLU A 81 6.36 -7.96 6.96
CA GLU A 81 7.18 -7.92 8.18
C GLU A 81 8.28 -9.00 8.23
N ARG A 82 8.08 -10.12 7.53
CA ARG A 82 9.04 -11.24 7.47
C ARG A 82 10.15 -11.06 6.44
N LEU A 83 9.97 -10.18 5.48
CA LEU A 83 10.93 -10.01 4.38
C LEU A 83 12.19 -9.25 4.82
N SER A 84 13.32 -9.58 4.19
CA SER A 84 14.63 -9.01 4.47
C SER A 84 14.78 -7.57 3.95
N LEU A 85 15.77 -6.84 4.47
CA LEU A 85 16.11 -5.49 4.01
C LEU A 85 16.43 -5.44 2.50
N ALA A 86 17.03 -6.49 1.95
CA ALA A 86 17.33 -6.61 0.53
C ALA A 86 16.07 -6.52 -0.35
N PHE A 87 14.95 -7.08 0.11
CA PHE A 87 13.66 -6.95 -0.59
C PHE A 87 13.22 -5.49 -0.65
N TYR A 88 13.28 -4.76 0.46
CA TYR A 88 12.86 -3.36 0.55
C TYR A 88 13.72 -2.42 -0.28
N LYS A 89 15.02 -2.72 -0.42
CA LYS A 89 15.92 -1.94 -1.31
C LYS A 89 15.63 -2.15 -2.79
N ARG A 90 15.18 -3.35 -3.19
CA ARG A 90 14.85 -3.68 -4.59
C ARG A 90 13.46 -3.22 -5.02
N ASN A 91 12.53 -3.04 -4.07
CA ASN A 91 11.13 -2.78 -4.37
C ASN A 91 10.71 -1.38 -3.88
N ASN A 92 9.93 -0.70 -4.71
CA ASN A 92 9.42 0.63 -4.37
C ASN A 92 8.30 0.53 -3.33
N THR A 93 8.35 1.36 -2.29
CA THR A 93 7.31 1.46 -1.25
C THR A 93 5.92 1.72 -1.82
N GLY A 94 5.83 2.53 -2.89
CA GLY A 94 4.56 2.82 -3.58
C GLY A 94 3.91 1.56 -4.18
N ASP A 95 4.70 0.67 -4.79
CA ASP A 95 4.19 -0.60 -5.33
C ASP A 95 3.70 -1.54 -4.20
N MET A 96 4.42 -1.58 -3.09
CA MET A 96 4.02 -2.34 -1.90
C MET A 96 2.70 -1.84 -1.34
N MET A 97 2.53 -0.53 -1.20
CA MET A 97 1.27 0.08 -0.75
C MET A 97 0.12 -0.17 -1.71
N SER A 98 0.37 -0.10 -3.02
CA SER A 98 -0.63 -0.41 -4.06
C SER A 98 -1.14 -1.85 -3.95
N ARG A 99 -0.28 -2.81 -3.62
CA ARG A 99 -0.70 -4.23 -3.41
C ARG A 99 -1.66 -4.38 -2.24
N ILE A 100 -1.37 -3.78 -1.08
CA ILE A 100 -2.22 -3.86 0.11
C ILE A 100 -3.56 -3.12 -0.09
N THR A 101 -3.56 -2.01 -0.82
CA THR A 101 -4.75 -1.16 -0.97
C THR A 101 -5.53 -1.47 -2.23
N GLU A 102 -4.93 -1.30 -3.41
CA GLU A 102 -5.63 -1.39 -4.69
C GLU A 102 -5.86 -2.83 -5.14
N ASP A 103 -4.81 -3.68 -5.10
CA ASP A 103 -4.94 -5.05 -5.59
C ASP A 103 -5.90 -5.87 -4.74
N VAL A 104 -5.83 -5.75 -3.42
CA VAL A 104 -6.79 -6.40 -2.52
C VAL A 104 -8.21 -5.87 -2.76
N ASN A 105 -8.38 -4.57 -3.00
CA ASN A 105 -9.69 -4.01 -3.33
C ASN A 105 -10.25 -4.55 -4.66
N LYS A 106 -9.41 -4.74 -5.69
CA LYS A 106 -9.84 -5.34 -6.97
C LYS A 106 -10.29 -6.79 -6.78
N VAL A 107 -9.58 -7.57 -5.97
CA VAL A 107 -10.01 -8.95 -5.61
C VAL A 107 -11.33 -8.93 -4.85
N ARG A 108 -11.50 -8.04 -3.89
CA ARG A 108 -12.77 -7.84 -3.17
C ARG A 108 -13.92 -7.49 -4.10
N MET A 109 -13.71 -6.60 -5.08
CA MET A 109 -14.73 -6.22 -6.06
C MET A 109 -15.22 -7.41 -6.89
N TYR A 110 -14.34 -8.36 -7.17
CA TYR A 110 -14.72 -9.62 -7.80
C TYR A 110 -15.55 -10.51 -6.85
N LEU A 111 -15.04 -10.77 -5.64
CA LEU A 111 -15.69 -11.68 -4.67
C LEU A 111 -17.02 -11.16 -4.12
N GLY A 112 -17.22 -9.85 -4.11
CA GLY A 112 -18.47 -9.21 -3.70
C GLY A 112 -19.34 -8.84 -4.89
N PRO A 113 -19.17 -7.60 -5.42
CA PRO A 113 -20.05 -7.06 -6.46
C PRO A 113 -20.12 -7.90 -7.73
N ALA A 114 -19.00 -8.40 -8.28
CA ALA A 114 -19.06 -9.12 -9.55
C ALA A 114 -19.79 -10.46 -9.42
N ILE A 115 -19.58 -11.22 -8.35
CA ILE A 115 -20.31 -12.47 -8.09
C ILE A 115 -21.79 -12.16 -7.87
N LEU A 116 -22.12 -11.18 -7.01
CA LEU A 116 -23.50 -10.80 -6.71
C LEU A 116 -24.27 -10.42 -7.96
N TYR A 117 -23.73 -9.51 -8.74
CA TYR A 117 -24.39 -9.06 -9.97
C TYR A 117 -24.33 -10.10 -11.08
N GLY A 118 -23.27 -10.92 -11.14
CA GLY A 118 -23.16 -12.02 -12.10
C GLY A 118 -24.24 -13.09 -11.92
N ILE A 119 -24.46 -13.53 -10.68
CA ILE A 119 -25.52 -14.50 -10.35
C ILE A 119 -26.91 -13.92 -10.65
N ASN A 120 -27.13 -12.66 -10.21
CA ASN A 120 -28.41 -11.99 -10.44
C ASN A 120 -28.71 -11.83 -11.94
N LEU A 121 -27.71 -11.45 -12.73
CA LEU A 121 -27.80 -11.31 -14.17
C LEU A 121 -28.11 -12.63 -14.87
N LEU A 122 -27.40 -13.71 -14.52
CA LEU A 122 -27.63 -15.03 -15.07
C LEU A 122 -29.07 -15.52 -14.76
N SER A 123 -29.50 -15.38 -13.51
CA SER A 123 -30.84 -15.75 -13.08
C SER A 123 -31.91 -14.96 -13.83
N LEU A 124 -31.72 -13.65 -13.98
CA LEU A 124 -32.63 -12.77 -14.70
C LEU A 124 -32.76 -13.16 -16.18
N PHE A 125 -31.64 -13.41 -16.86
CA PHE A 125 -31.66 -13.86 -18.26
C PHE A 125 -32.42 -15.16 -18.41
N VAL A 126 -32.15 -16.17 -17.60
CA VAL A 126 -32.83 -17.48 -17.66
C VAL A 126 -34.32 -17.34 -17.40
N LEU A 127 -34.73 -16.62 -16.36
CA LEU A 127 -36.13 -16.48 -15.99
C LEU A 127 -36.90 -15.65 -17.01
N VAL A 128 -36.39 -14.51 -17.42
CA VAL A 128 -37.10 -13.62 -18.36
C VAL A 128 -37.22 -14.27 -19.73
N ILE A 129 -36.14 -14.82 -20.30
CA ILE A 129 -36.17 -15.43 -21.62
C ILE A 129 -37.10 -16.68 -21.62
N SER A 130 -37.07 -17.53 -20.58
CA SER A 130 -37.97 -18.67 -20.50
C SER A 130 -39.46 -18.24 -20.38
N SER A 131 -39.74 -17.15 -19.63
CA SER A 131 -41.09 -16.58 -19.57
C SER A 131 -41.52 -16.01 -20.90
N MET A 132 -40.67 -15.28 -21.62
CA MET A 132 -40.99 -14.77 -22.97
C MET A 132 -41.31 -15.92 -23.94
N LEU A 133 -40.48 -16.97 -23.96
CA LEU A 133 -40.65 -18.14 -24.83
C LEU A 133 -41.92 -18.90 -24.52
N SER A 134 -42.36 -18.95 -23.25
CA SER A 134 -43.60 -19.63 -22.85
C SER A 134 -44.86 -18.92 -23.32
N VAL A 135 -44.78 -17.61 -23.62
CA VAL A 135 -45.91 -16.81 -24.11
C VAL A 135 -45.98 -16.86 -25.64
N SER A 136 -44.92 -16.48 -26.34
CA SER A 136 -44.86 -16.52 -27.80
C SER A 136 -43.40 -16.58 -28.26
N VAL A 137 -43.00 -17.66 -28.94
CA VAL A 137 -41.68 -17.83 -29.53
C VAL A 137 -41.39 -16.77 -30.59
N GLU A 138 -42.36 -16.51 -31.47
CA GLU A 138 -42.24 -15.54 -32.56
C GLU A 138 -42.04 -14.13 -32.01
N LEU A 139 -42.86 -13.66 -31.07
CA LEU A 139 -42.74 -12.36 -30.45
C LEU A 139 -41.39 -12.21 -29.71
N THR A 140 -40.96 -13.29 -29.06
CA THR A 140 -39.66 -13.31 -28.38
C THR A 140 -38.48 -13.07 -29.34
N LEU A 141 -38.47 -13.73 -30.49
CA LEU A 141 -37.44 -13.56 -31.49
C LEU A 141 -37.40 -12.10 -32.02
N TYR A 142 -38.55 -11.50 -32.34
CA TYR A 142 -38.57 -10.09 -32.76
C TYR A 142 -38.19 -9.11 -31.67
N ALA A 143 -38.65 -9.33 -30.43
CA ALA A 143 -38.33 -8.48 -29.29
C ALA A 143 -36.84 -8.54 -28.93
N LEU A 144 -36.20 -9.70 -29.04
CA LEU A 144 -34.79 -9.89 -28.74
C LEU A 144 -33.87 -9.60 -29.93
N ALA A 145 -34.36 -9.51 -31.19
CA ALA A 145 -33.54 -9.29 -32.39
C ALA A 145 -32.60 -8.06 -32.31
N PRO A 146 -32.98 -6.90 -31.74
CA PRO A 146 -32.08 -5.76 -31.58
C PRO A 146 -31.01 -5.95 -30.49
N LEU A 147 -31.17 -6.86 -29.51
CA LEU A 147 -30.26 -7.04 -28.37
C LEU A 147 -28.86 -7.55 -28.75
N PRO A 148 -28.67 -8.50 -29.70
CA PRO A 148 -27.35 -8.86 -30.20
C PRO A 148 -26.62 -7.67 -30.84
N ILE A 149 -27.32 -6.83 -31.63
CA ILE A 149 -26.77 -5.63 -32.23
C ILE A 149 -26.35 -4.65 -31.15
N LEU A 150 -27.17 -4.48 -30.10
CA LEU A 150 -26.86 -3.68 -28.93
C LEU A 150 -25.60 -4.21 -28.21
N SER A 151 -25.52 -5.52 -27.99
CA SER A 151 -24.36 -6.15 -27.33
C SER A 151 -23.06 -5.93 -28.10
N ILE A 152 -23.08 -6.10 -29.42
CA ILE A 152 -21.93 -5.85 -30.31
C ILE A 152 -21.55 -4.37 -30.25
N SER A 153 -22.52 -3.46 -30.35
CA SER A 153 -22.30 -2.01 -30.28
C SER A 153 -21.67 -1.60 -28.94
N ILE A 154 -22.19 -2.14 -27.83
CA ILE A 154 -21.64 -1.93 -26.48
C ILE A 154 -20.17 -2.39 -26.43
N TYR A 155 -19.86 -3.57 -26.94
CA TYR A 155 -18.50 -4.11 -26.97
C TYR A 155 -17.53 -3.18 -27.71
N TYR A 156 -17.88 -2.73 -28.91
CA TYR A 156 -17.03 -1.82 -29.69
C TYR A 156 -16.85 -0.47 -29.01
N VAL A 157 -17.93 0.14 -28.52
CA VAL A 157 -17.88 1.45 -27.85
C VAL A 157 -17.13 1.35 -26.53
N SER A 158 -17.37 0.32 -25.70
CA SER A 158 -16.60 0.09 -24.47
C SER A 158 -15.11 -0.07 -24.73
N ASN A 159 -14.74 -0.81 -25.77
CA ASN A 159 -13.33 -0.98 -26.14
C ASN A 159 -12.68 0.34 -26.57
N LEU A 160 -13.42 1.16 -27.32
CA LEU A 160 -12.97 2.51 -27.70
C LEU A 160 -12.84 3.44 -26.50
N ILE A 161 -13.79 3.40 -25.56
CA ILE A 161 -13.76 4.13 -24.29
C ILE A 161 -12.54 3.72 -23.48
N ASN A 162 -12.28 2.42 -23.33
CA ASN A 162 -11.14 1.90 -22.58
C ASN A 162 -9.80 2.39 -23.16
N LYS A 163 -9.61 2.28 -24.49
CA LYS A 163 -8.40 2.78 -25.16
C LYS A 163 -8.19 4.28 -24.97
N LYS A 164 -9.26 5.08 -25.09
CA LYS A 164 -9.18 6.53 -24.89
C LYS A 164 -8.94 6.88 -23.42
N SER A 165 -9.56 6.15 -22.48
CA SER A 165 -9.32 6.31 -21.04
C SER A 165 -7.86 6.03 -20.67
N GLU A 166 -7.25 5.00 -21.23
CA GLU A 166 -5.83 4.70 -21.01
C GLU A 166 -4.93 5.86 -21.44
N VAL A 167 -5.16 6.43 -22.63
CA VAL A 167 -4.40 7.59 -23.14
C VAL A 167 -4.59 8.82 -22.24
N ILE A 168 -5.79 9.02 -21.69
CA ILE A 168 -6.08 10.11 -20.75
C ILE A 168 -5.35 9.88 -19.43
N GLN A 169 -5.36 8.64 -18.90
CA GLN A 169 -4.66 8.29 -17.65
C GLN A 169 -3.15 8.51 -17.78
N GLN A 170 -2.55 8.13 -18.91
CA GLN A 170 -1.14 8.41 -19.20
C GLN A 170 -0.85 9.91 -19.19
N GLN A 171 -1.69 10.71 -19.83
CA GLN A 171 -1.53 12.18 -19.87
C GLN A 171 -1.72 12.81 -18.49
N LEU A 172 -2.67 12.31 -17.69
CA LEU A 172 -2.89 12.77 -16.32
C LEU A 172 -1.69 12.43 -15.42
N ALA A 173 -1.12 11.22 -15.57
CA ALA A 173 0.09 10.83 -14.86
C ALA A 173 1.27 11.75 -15.21
N HIS A 174 1.42 12.11 -16.50
CA HIS A 174 2.43 13.07 -16.94
C HIS A 174 2.22 14.46 -16.32
N LEU A 175 0.99 15.00 -16.33
CA LEU A 175 0.65 16.27 -15.66
C LEU A 175 0.98 16.25 -14.16
N ASN A 176 0.66 15.15 -13.49
CA ASN A 176 0.97 14.98 -12.06
C ASN A 176 2.49 14.96 -11.81
N SER A 177 3.25 14.26 -12.68
CA SER A 177 4.72 14.26 -12.61
C SER A 177 5.30 15.66 -12.77
N VAL A 178 4.84 16.41 -13.78
CA VAL A 178 5.28 17.81 -13.99
C VAL A 178 4.96 18.68 -12.77
N SER A 179 3.77 18.54 -12.20
CA SER A 179 3.39 19.28 -10.99
C SER A 179 4.29 18.92 -9.81
N GLN A 180 4.54 17.63 -9.60
CA GLN A 180 5.39 17.14 -8.52
C GLN A 180 6.83 17.63 -8.67
N GLU A 181 7.39 17.63 -9.88
CA GLU A 181 8.73 18.16 -10.15
C GLU A 181 8.81 19.66 -9.84
N VAL A 182 7.84 20.46 -10.31
CA VAL A 182 7.80 21.89 -10.07
C VAL A 182 7.66 22.21 -8.59
N TYR A 183 6.78 21.52 -7.86
CA TYR A 183 6.59 21.74 -6.42
C TYR A 183 7.78 21.27 -5.59
N SER A 184 8.36 20.12 -5.90
CA SER A 184 9.55 19.62 -5.23
C SER A 184 10.77 20.53 -5.48
N GLY A 185 10.89 21.06 -6.71
CA GLY A 185 11.94 21.98 -7.12
C GLY A 185 11.58 23.46 -6.97
N ILE A 186 10.55 23.82 -6.20
CA ILE A 186 10.03 25.21 -6.17
C ILE A 186 11.08 26.26 -5.78
N ARG A 187 12.04 25.91 -4.93
CA ARG A 187 13.15 26.80 -4.57
C ARG A 187 14.02 27.10 -5.79
N VAL A 188 14.30 26.12 -6.64
CA VAL A 188 15.06 26.28 -7.87
C VAL A 188 14.28 27.13 -8.87
N VAL A 189 12.99 26.79 -9.10
CA VAL A 189 12.10 27.56 -10.00
C VAL A 189 12.10 29.04 -9.61
N LYS A 190 11.95 29.34 -8.31
CA LYS A 190 11.95 30.72 -7.79
C LYS A 190 13.34 31.39 -7.88
N SER A 191 14.42 30.67 -7.54
CA SER A 191 15.79 31.22 -7.58
C SER A 191 16.20 31.62 -8.98
N TYR A 192 15.72 30.90 -10.01
CA TYR A 192 16.06 31.15 -11.41
C TYR A 192 14.96 31.91 -12.18
N VAL A 193 13.89 32.37 -11.50
CA VAL A 193 12.77 33.14 -12.08
C VAL A 193 12.12 32.40 -13.26
N GLN A 194 11.91 31.09 -13.09
CA GLN A 194 11.37 30.21 -14.15
C GLN A 194 9.86 29.94 -14.03
N GLU A 195 9.12 30.73 -13.25
CA GLU A 195 7.68 30.52 -13.03
C GLU A 195 6.89 30.62 -14.35
N LYS A 196 7.15 31.66 -15.16
CA LYS A 196 6.41 31.87 -16.43
C LYS A 196 6.64 30.75 -17.43
N PRO A 197 7.88 30.27 -17.72
CA PRO A 197 8.11 29.11 -18.55
C PRO A 197 7.43 27.84 -18.03
N MET A 198 7.48 27.56 -16.72
CA MET A 198 6.84 26.40 -16.13
C MET A 198 5.32 26.42 -16.27
N VAL A 199 4.68 27.59 -16.04
CA VAL A 199 3.24 27.78 -16.29
C VAL A 199 2.90 27.58 -17.77
N GLY A 200 3.73 28.06 -18.68
CA GLY A 200 3.56 27.85 -20.12
C GLY A 200 3.61 26.37 -20.51
N TYR A 201 4.56 25.64 -19.98
CA TYR A 201 4.70 24.21 -20.18
C TYR A 201 3.50 23.43 -19.62
N PHE A 202 3.12 23.71 -18.37
CA PHE A 202 1.95 23.08 -17.74
C PHE A 202 0.66 23.36 -18.50
N ARG A 203 0.48 24.59 -19.01
CA ARG A 203 -0.67 24.97 -19.83
C ARG A 203 -0.76 24.12 -21.10
N LYS A 204 0.34 23.94 -21.82
CA LYS A 204 0.40 23.11 -23.03
C LYS A 204 0.00 21.67 -22.75
N GLU A 205 0.53 21.07 -21.69
CA GLU A 205 0.19 19.70 -21.30
C GLU A 205 -1.26 19.58 -20.82
N SER A 206 -1.78 20.61 -20.16
CA SER A 206 -3.19 20.69 -19.75
C SER A 206 -4.15 20.80 -20.96
N GLU A 207 -3.75 21.50 -22.02
CA GLU A 207 -4.50 21.56 -23.28
C GLU A 207 -4.53 20.20 -23.97
N ASN A 208 -3.42 19.49 -24.01
CA ASN A 208 -3.34 18.12 -24.50
C ASN A 208 -4.29 17.18 -23.72
N TYR A 209 -4.32 17.30 -22.39
CA TYR A 209 -5.26 16.54 -21.55
C TYR A 209 -6.71 16.87 -21.86
N LYS A 210 -7.04 18.17 -22.00
CA LYS A 210 -8.38 18.64 -22.37
C LYS A 210 -8.84 18.03 -23.71
N ASP A 211 -7.99 18.06 -24.74
CA ASP A 211 -8.36 17.57 -26.07
C ASP A 211 -8.60 16.06 -26.08
N LYS A 212 -7.76 15.29 -25.38
CA LYS A 212 -7.96 13.86 -25.18
C LYS A 212 -9.26 13.57 -24.41
N SER A 213 -9.53 14.34 -23.34
CA SER A 213 -10.74 14.21 -22.53
C SER A 213 -12.01 14.56 -23.32
N LEU A 214 -11.98 15.62 -24.13
CA LEU A 214 -13.08 15.96 -25.02
C LEU A 214 -13.33 14.87 -26.08
N SER A 215 -12.26 14.22 -26.58
CA SER A 215 -12.39 13.10 -27.50
C SER A 215 -13.09 11.89 -26.86
N LEU A 216 -12.84 11.60 -25.59
CA LEU A 216 -13.56 10.58 -24.83
C LEU A 216 -15.02 10.99 -24.56
N ALA A 217 -15.22 12.26 -24.16
CA ALA A 217 -16.55 12.79 -23.87
C ALA A 217 -17.49 12.69 -25.09
N LYS A 218 -16.98 12.92 -26.30
CA LYS A 218 -17.76 12.75 -27.55
C LYS A 218 -18.22 11.29 -27.74
N VAL A 219 -17.36 10.31 -27.46
CA VAL A 219 -17.73 8.89 -27.56
C VAL A 219 -18.78 8.53 -26.52
N ASN A 220 -18.59 8.96 -25.26
CA ASN A 220 -19.56 8.74 -24.19
C ASN A 220 -20.92 9.41 -24.50
N ALA A 221 -20.91 10.62 -25.06
CA ALA A 221 -22.13 11.34 -25.42
C ALA A 221 -22.93 10.62 -26.52
N ALA A 222 -22.27 9.93 -27.46
CA ALA A 222 -22.95 9.17 -28.51
C ALA A 222 -23.48 7.80 -28.02
N PHE A 223 -22.93 7.27 -26.92
CA PHE A 223 -23.27 5.93 -26.45
C PHE A 223 -24.72 5.81 -25.95
N PHE A 224 -25.17 6.75 -25.12
CA PHE A 224 -26.51 6.72 -24.55
C PHE A 224 -27.64 6.85 -25.58
N PRO A 225 -27.60 7.79 -26.56
CA PRO A 225 -28.58 7.84 -27.64
C PRO A 225 -28.61 6.56 -28.48
N LEU A 226 -27.47 5.94 -28.77
CA LEU A 226 -27.41 4.68 -29.51
C LEU A 226 -28.13 3.56 -28.75
N MET A 227 -27.89 3.45 -27.46
CA MET A 227 -28.60 2.50 -26.61
C MET A 227 -30.10 2.74 -26.62
N LEU A 228 -30.52 3.99 -26.44
CA LEU A 228 -31.94 4.37 -26.43
C LEU A 228 -32.65 4.01 -27.76
N LEU A 229 -31.96 4.23 -28.88
CA LEU A 229 -32.46 3.89 -30.20
C LEU A 229 -32.68 2.38 -30.36
N LEU A 230 -31.74 1.55 -29.96
CA LEU A 230 -31.85 0.10 -30.10
C LEU A 230 -32.89 -0.51 -29.14
N ILE A 231 -33.01 0.02 -27.92
CA ILE A 231 -34.05 -0.37 -26.97
C ILE A 231 -35.44 0.07 -27.50
N GLY A 232 -35.51 1.31 -27.99
CA GLY A 232 -36.73 1.82 -28.62
C GLY A 232 -37.15 0.98 -29.83
N ALA A 233 -36.20 0.57 -30.69
CA ALA A 233 -36.48 -0.35 -31.79
C ALA A 233 -37.03 -1.70 -31.32
N SER A 234 -36.45 -2.29 -30.25
CA SER A 234 -36.99 -3.52 -29.62
C SER A 234 -38.42 -3.32 -29.11
N THR A 235 -38.68 -2.20 -28.45
CA THR A 235 -40.02 -1.86 -27.94
C THR A 235 -41.01 -1.66 -29.10
N ILE A 236 -40.64 -0.95 -30.16
CA ILE A 236 -41.48 -0.71 -31.35
C ILE A 236 -41.80 -2.06 -32.03
N LEU A 237 -40.80 -2.93 -32.24
CA LEU A 237 -41.01 -4.26 -32.82
C LEU A 237 -41.93 -5.10 -31.92
N THR A 238 -41.77 -5.06 -30.63
CA THR A 238 -42.64 -5.75 -29.68
C THR A 238 -44.09 -5.28 -29.78
N VAL A 239 -44.31 -3.96 -29.81
CA VAL A 239 -45.67 -3.41 -29.92
C VAL A 239 -46.28 -3.68 -31.30
N TYR A 240 -45.52 -3.56 -32.37
CA TYR A 240 -46.02 -3.79 -33.74
C TYR A 240 -46.37 -5.26 -33.98
N VAL A 241 -45.42 -6.16 -33.77
CA VAL A 241 -45.64 -7.61 -33.98
C VAL A 241 -46.64 -8.16 -32.97
N GLY A 242 -46.52 -7.74 -31.69
CA GLY A 242 -47.48 -8.09 -30.66
C GLY A 242 -48.91 -7.63 -30.99
N GLY A 243 -49.07 -6.40 -31.53
CA GLY A 243 -50.35 -5.89 -31.98
C GLY A 243 -50.98 -6.75 -33.09
N LEU A 244 -50.17 -7.20 -34.07
CA LEU A 244 -50.65 -8.13 -35.12
C LEU A 244 -51.07 -9.48 -34.53
N GLN A 245 -50.36 -10.03 -33.54
CA GLN A 245 -50.68 -11.26 -32.86
C GLN A 245 -51.93 -11.14 -31.98
N VAL A 246 -52.20 -9.98 -31.41
CA VAL A 246 -53.46 -9.72 -30.64
C VAL A 246 -54.66 -9.71 -31.61
N VAL A 247 -54.55 -9.06 -32.75
CA VAL A 247 -55.62 -9.03 -33.78
C VAL A 247 -55.90 -10.43 -34.33
N SER A 248 -54.89 -11.30 -34.43
CA SER A 248 -55.07 -12.71 -34.83
C SER A 248 -55.54 -13.62 -33.68
N GLY A 249 -55.68 -13.11 -32.46
CA GLY A 249 -56.16 -13.88 -31.29
C GLY A 249 -55.12 -14.81 -30.65
N ASN A 250 -53.84 -14.72 -31.03
CA ASN A 250 -52.78 -15.59 -30.54
C ASN A 250 -52.24 -15.18 -29.16
N ILE A 251 -52.31 -13.89 -28.81
CA ILE A 251 -51.88 -13.35 -27.49
C ILE A 251 -52.86 -12.28 -27.02
N THR A 252 -52.74 -11.85 -25.76
CA THR A 252 -53.55 -10.75 -25.19
C THR A 252 -52.83 -9.41 -25.23
N ALA A 253 -53.56 -8.30 -25.06
CA ALA A 253 -52.97 -6.97 -24.92
C ALA A 253 -52.03 -6.86 -23.73
N GLY A 254 -52.32 -7.57 -22.63
CA GLY A 254 -51.47 -7.69 -21.45
C GLY A 254 -50.11 -8.32 -21.75
N ASN A 255 -50.04 -9.26 -22.73
CA ASN A 255 -48.75 -9.84 -23.14
C ASN A 255 -47.83 -8.82 -23.78
N ILE A 256 -48.33 -7.82 -24.53
CA ILE A 256 -47.51 -6.75 -25.10
C ILE A 256 -46.86 -5.95 -23.96
N ALA A 257 -47.64 -5.54 -22.97
CA ALA A 257 -47.14 -4.82 -21.81
C ALA A 257 -46.09 -5.63 -21.02
N GLU A 258 -46.36 -6.93 -20.84
CA GLU A 258 -45.43 -7.87 -20.21
C GLU A 258 -44.07 -7.92 -20.97
N PHE A 259 -44.08 -8.03 -22.30
CA PHE A 259 -42.89 -8.06 -23.14
C PHE A 259 -42.11 -6.74 -23.11
N VAL A 260 -42.79 -5.59 -23.12
CA VAL A 260 -42.14 -4.27 -22.97
C VAL A 260 -41.42 -4.19 -21.63
N ILE A 261 -42.01 -4.70 -20.54
CA ILE A 261 -41.36 -4.78 -19.23
C ILE A 261 -40.14 -5.69 -19.31
N TYR A 262 -40.23 -6.86 -19.93
CA TYR A 262 -39.11 -7.80 -20.09
C TYR A 262 -37.96 -7.24 -20.89
N VAL A 263 -38.22 -6.55 -22.00
CA VAL A 263 -37.17 -5.85 -22.80
C VAL A 263 -36.46 -4.81 -21.94
N ASN A 264 -37.19 -4.01 -21.18
CA ASN A 264 -36.57 -3.02 -20.28
C ASN A 264 -35.75 -3.70 -19.15
N MET A 265 -36.23 -4.81 -18.59
CA MET A 265 -35.49 -5.58 -17.57
C MET A 265 -34.18 -6.17 -18.11
N LEU A 266 -34.12 -6.56 -19.39
CA LEU A 266 -32.92 -7.12 -20.03
C LEU A 266 -31.90 -6.07 -20.45
N THR A 267 -32.26 -4.80 -20.49
CA THR A 267 -31.38 -3.71 -20.95
C THR A 267 -30.15 -3.54 -20.05
N TRP A 268 -30.37 -3.38 -18.74
CA TRP A 268 -29.28 -3.20 -17.79
C TRP A 268 -28.33 -4.41 -17.71
N PRO A 269 -28.80 -5.66 -17.68
CA PRO A 269 -27.96 -6.85 -17.75
C PRO A 269 -26.97 -6.86 -18.92
N VAL A 270 -27.40 -6.50 -20.11
CA VAL A 270 -26.53 -6.49 -21.29
C VAL A 270 -25.39 -5.48 -21.12
N THR A 271 -25.66 -4.32 -20.55
CA THR A 271 -24.62 -3.32 -20.27
C THR A 271 -23.67 -3.74 -19.15
N ALA A 272 -24.17 -4.44 -18.14
CA ALA A 272 -23.40 -4.90 -16.98
C ALA A 272 -22.40 -6.01 -17.32
N LEU A 273 -22.60 -6.80 -18.38
CA LEU A 273 -21.67 -7.86 -18.80
C LEU A 273 -20.25 -7.34 -19.02
N GLY A 274 -20.12 -6.20 -19.73
CA GLY A 274 -18.82 -5.58 -19.99
C GLY A 274 -18.11 -5.14 -18.70
N TRP A 275 -18.85 -4.54 -17.77
CA TRP A 275 -18.32 -4.10 -16.48
C TRP A 275 -17.88 -5.28 -15.61
N ILE A 276 -18.71 -6.34 -15.51
CA ILE A 276 -18.36 -7.56 -14.76
C ILE A 276 -17.11 -8.22 -15.34
N SER A 277 -17.01 -8.35 -16.68
CA SER A 277 -15.84 -8.90 -17.36
C SER A 277 -14.57 -8.10 -17.03
N SER A 278 -14.65 -6.77 -17.00
CA SER A 278 -13.54 -5.90 -16.62
C SER A 278 -13.09 -6.14 -15.18
N ILE A 279 -14.02 -6.26 -14.23
CA ILE A 279 -13.69 -6.56 -12.83
C ILE A 279 -12.99 -7.92 -12.71
N ILE A 280 -13.48 -8.94 -13.41
CA ILE A 280 -12.87 -10.28 -13.39
C ILE A 280 -11.42 -10.22 -13.88
N GLN A 281 -11.16 -9.55 -15.01
CA GLN A 281 -9.82 -9.41 -15.57
C GLN A 281 -8.88 -8.64 -14.63
N GLN A 282 -9.33 -7.54 -14.06
CA GLN A 282 -8.54 -6.74 -13.10
C GLN A 282 -8.25 -7.54 -11.82
N ALA A 283 -9.24 -8.24 -11.29
CA ALA A 283 -9.07 -9.08 -10.11
C ALA A 283 -8.10 -10.24 -10.37
N ALA A 284 -8.18 -10.90 -11.52
CA ALA A 284 -7.26 -11.98 -11.91
C ALA A 284 -5.81 -11.49 -11.98
N ALA A 285 -5.58 -10.33 -12.60
CA ALA A 285 -4.25 -9.71 -12.66
C ALA A 285 -3.73 -9.33 -11.27
N SER A 286 -4.57 -8.75 -10.42
CA SER A 286 -4.22 -8.36 -9.05
C SER A 286 -3.96 -9.57 -8.17
N GLN A 287 -4.78 -10.62 -8.25
CA GLN A 287 -4.56 -11.86 -7.52
C GLN A 287 -3.26 -12.56 -7.92
N LYS A 288 -2.91 -12.51 -9.20
CA LYS A 288 -1.62 -13.02 -9.68
C LYS A 288 -0.46 -12.29 -9.00
N ARG A 289 -0.48 -10.96 -8.96
CA ARG A 289 0.56 -10.15 -8.28
C ARG A 289 0.64 -10.42 -6.78
N ILE A 290 -0.51 -10.57 -6.11
CA ILE A 290 -0.58 -10.97 -4.69
C ILE A 290 0.07 -12.34 -4.49
N ASN A 291 -0.28 -13.32 -5.31
CA ASN A 291 0.25 -14.69 -5.19
C ASN A 291 1.77 -14.76 -5.48
N GLU A 292 2.26 -14.00 -6.45
CA GLU A 292 3.69 -13.88 -6.74
C GLU A 292 4.44 -13.28 -5.55
N PHE A 293 3.87 -12.25 -4.93
CA PHE A 293 4.44 -11.64 -3.74
C PHE A 293 4.45 -12.60 -2.54
N LEU A 294 3.36 -13.28 -2.23
CA LEU A 294 3.28 -14.24 -1.12
C LEU A 294 4.22 -15.45 -1.28
N LYS A 295 4.65 -15.75 -2.52
CA LYS A 295 5.67 -16.78 -2.80
C LYS A 295 7.09 -16.30 -2.59
N THR A 296 7.33 -15.00 -2.43
CA THR A 296 8.67 -14.46 -2.18
C THR A 296 9.15 -14.93 -0.81
N LYS A 297 10.25 -15.67 -0.79
CA LYS A 297 10.83 -16.16 0.46
C LYS A 297 11.70 -15.08 1.11
N PRO A 298 11.71 -14.96 2.44
CA PRO A 298 12.70 -14.14 3.13
C PRO A 298 14.11 -14.70 2.88
N ASP A 299 15.07 -13.82 2.57
CA ASP A 299 16.47 -14.20 2.41
C ASP A 299 17.11 -14.59 3.76
N ILE A 300 16.53 -14.11 4.87
CA ILE A 300 17.02 -14.32 6.23
C ILE A 300 15.89 -14.91 7.07
N GLU A 301 16.12 -16.12 7.56
CA GLU A 301 15.19 -16.80 8.47
C GLU A 301 15.88 -17.13 9.79
N SER A 302 15.13 -17.07 10.91
CA SER A 302 15.57 -17.57 12.20
C SER A 302 15.25 -19.06 12.26
N LEU A 303 16.28 -19.88 12.12
CA LEU A 303 16.13 -21.36 12.13
C LEU A 303 16.10 -21.93 13.56
N VAL A 304 16.39 -21.13 14.57
CA VAL A 304 16.55 -21.55 15.96
C VAL A 304 15.76 -20.62 16.86
N GLN A 305 15.10 -21.17 17.86
CA GLN A 305 14.50 -20.42 18.97
C GLN A 305 15.35 -20.71 20.22
N ASP A 306 16.33 -19.85 20.51
CA ASP A 306 17.21 -19.99 21.65
C ASP A 306 17.44 -18.62 22.32
N SER A 307 17.20 -18.53 23.62
CA SER A 307 17.33 -17.30 24.41
C SER A 307 18.64 -17.25 25.20
N THR A 308 19.76 -17.57 24.56
CA THR A 308 21.09 -17.55 25.19
C THR A 308 21.49 -16.11 25.55
N ALA A 309 22.08 -15.90 26.71
CA ALA A 309 22.72 -14.65 27.07
C ALA A 309 23.95 -14.45 26.17
N LEU A 310 24.20 -13.19 25.76
CA LEU A 310 25.39 -12.84 24.98
C LEU A 310 26.45 -12.25 25.91
N THR A 311 27.71 -12.68 25.74
CA THR A 311 28.87 -12.06 26.38
C THR A 311 29.49 -10.94 25.55
N GLY A 312 29.22 -10.96 24.23
CA GLY A 312 29.64 -9.92 23.30
C GLY A 312 31.02 -10.15 22.66
N HIS A 313 31.52 -11.40 22.61
CA HIS A 313 32.70 -11.72 21.81
C HIS A 313 32.38 -11.76 20.32
N ILE A 314 32.94 -10.88 19.51
CA ILE A 314 32.66 -10.73 18.07
C ILE A 314 33.88 -11.15 17.26
N GLN A 315 33.70 -12.10 16.33
CA GLN A 315 34.76 -12.60 15.47
C GLN A 315 34.31 -12.60 13.99
N PHE A 316 35.14 -12.05 13.12
CA PHE A 316 35.01 -12.15 11.66
C PHE A 316 36.14 -13.07 11.16
N GLU A 317 35.79 -14.06 10.37
CA GLU A 317 36.73 -15.03 9.80
C GLU A 317 36.65 -14.95 8.26
N ASN A 318 37.62 -14.27 7.65
CA ASN A 318 37.75 -14.08 6.20
C ASN A 318 36.41 -13.70 5.53
N VAL A 319 35.73 -12.67 6.06
CA VAL A 319 34.40 -12.29 5.64
C VAL A 319 34.42 -11.56 4.31
N HIS A 320 33.59 -12.01 3.37
CA HIS A 320 33.31 -11.35 2.10
C HIS A 320 31.82 -11.03 2.01
N PHE A 321 31.51 -9.87 1.47
CA PHE A 321 30.11 -9.50 1.23
C PHE A 321 29.95 -8.67 -0.04
N THR A 322 29.01 -9.10 -0.88
CA THR A 322 28.59 -8.39 -2.09
C THR A 322 27.09 -8.09 -1.99
N TYR A 323 26.71 -6.84 -2.16
CA TYR A 323 25.30 -6.45 -2.15
C TYR A 323 24.52 -7.14 -3.28
N PRO A 324 23.44 -7.87 -2.98
CA PRO A 324 22.73 -8.68 -3.99
C PRO A 324 21.92 -7.85 -4.99
N ASP A 325 21.69 -6.57 -4.71
CA ASP A 325 20.94 -5.63 -5.56
C ASP A 325 21.85 -4.86 -6.54
N THR A 326 23.05 -4.48 -6.12
CA THR A 326 23.98 -3.64 -6.91
C THR A 326 25.18 -4.40 -7.44
N GLY A 327 25.50 -5.59 -6.89
CA GLY A 327 26.72 -6.34 -7.20
C GLY A 327 28.01 -5.71 -6.63
N ILE A 328 27.89 -4.68 -5.77
CA ILE A 328 29.04 -3.99 -5.16
C ILE A 328 29.66 -4.90 -4.10
N LYS A 329 30.97 -5.21 -4.24
CA LYS A 329 31.76 -5.89 -3.22
C LYS A 329 32.10 -4.91 -2.11
N ALA A 330 31.35 -4.92 -1.02
CA ALA A 330 31.49 -3.97 0.07
C ALA A 330 32.48 -4.44 1.14
N ILE A 331 32.65 -5.75 1.31
CA ILE A 331 33.62 -6.35 2.24
C ILE A 331 34.44 -7.40 1.49
N ASN A 332 35.78 -7.39 1.71
CA ASN A 332 36.69 -8.21 0.91
C ASN A 332 37.79 -8.85 1.79
N GLY A 333 37.44 -9.94 2.48
CA GLY A 333 38.37 -10.72 3.29
C GLY A 333 38.70 -10.09 4.64
N ILE A 334 37.68 -9.57 5.35
CA ILE A 334 37.88 -9.00 6.70
C ILE A 334 37.99 -10.12 7.73
N SER A 335 39.07 -10.07 8.55
CA SER A 335 39.22 -10.87 9.75
C SER A 335 39.48 -9.94 10.94
N LEU A 336 38.67 -10.07 11.99
CA LEU A 336 38.83 -9.28 13.22
C LEU A 336 38.35 -10.10 14.44
N ASP A 337 38.93 -9.77 15.57
CA ASP A 337 38.56 -10.35 16.87
C ASP A 337 38.37 -9.19 17.86
N LEU A 338 37.19 -9.13 18.50
CA LEU A 338 36.82 -8.14 19.51
C LEU A 338 36.30 -8.87 20.75
N LYS A 339 37.06 -8.82 21.82
CA LYS A 339 36.73 -9.52 23.07
C LYS A 339 35.57 -8.85 23.80
N PRO A 340 34.86 -9.58 24.69
CA PRO A 340 33.81 -9.02 25.53
C PRO A 340 34.30 -7.77 26.28
N GLY A 341 33.46 -6.73 26.33
CA GLY A 341 33.76 -5.47 27.02
C GLY A 341 34.70 -4.52 26.26
N GLN A 342 35.32 -4.95 25.17
CA GLN A 342 36.20 -4.07 24.38
C GLN A 342 35.41 -3.07 23.56
N LYS A 343 35.98 -1.89 23.38
CA LYS A 343 35.47 -0.80 22.54
C LYS A 343 36.33 -0.67 21.28
N MET A 344 35.69 -0.74 20.11
CA MET A 344 36.36 -0.67 18.83
C MET A 344 35.84 0.52 18.03
N ALA A 345 36.77 1.28 17.45
CA ALA A 345 36.44 2.29 16.45
C ALA A 345 36.68 1.79 15.03
N ILE A 346 35.79 2.16 14.12
CA ILE A 346 35.93 1.89 12.69
C ILE A 346 35.97 3.24 11.95
N ILE A 347 37.07 3.51 11.26
CA ILE A 347 37.24 4.69 10.42
C ILE A 347 37.53 4.30 8.98
N GLY A 348 37.46 5.26 8.08
CA GLY A 348 37.77 5.07 6.66
C GLY A 348 36.98 6.02 5.76
N LYS A 349 37.32 6.04 4.49
CA LYS A 349 36.64 6.86 3.49
C LYS A 349 35.17 6.50 3.33
N THR A 350 34.36 7.42 2.79
CA THR A 350 32.99 7.12 2.39
C THR A 350 32.99 5.98 1.36
N GLY A 351 32.12 5.00 1.54
CA GLY A 351 32.04 3.83 0.65
C GLY A 351 33.05 2.71 0.98
N SER A 352 33.87 2.82 2.03
CA SER A 352 34.84 1.77 2.39
C SER A 352 34.25 0.51 3.03
N GLY A 353 32.93 0.46 3.31
CA GLY A 353 32.24 -0.72 3.89
C GLY A 353 31.94 -0.64 5.38
N LYS A 354 32.12 0.52 6.04
CA LYS A 354 31.90 0.69 7.50
C LYS A 354 30.47 0.31 7.93
N THR A 355 29.46 0.95 7.34
CA THR A 355 28.04 0.66 7.59
C THR A 355 27.68 -0.80 7.28
N THR A 356 28.34 -1.40 6.27
CA THR A 356 28.13 -2.80 5.91
C THR A 356 28.54 -3.74 7.04
N ILE A 357 29.61 -3.45 7.79
CA ILE A 357 30.01 -4.23 8.97
C ILE A 357 28.90 -4.19 10.04
N ALA A 358 28.32 -3.01 10.29
CA ALA A 358 27.21 -2.87 11.23
C ALA A 358 25.97 -3.65 10.77
N ASP A 359 25.59 -3.51 9.49
CA ASP A 359 24.45 -4.24 8.90
C ASP A 359 24.62 -5.77 8.97
N LEU A 360 25.83 -6.27 8.74
CA LEU A 360 26.15 -7.69 8.86
C LEU A 360 26.05 -8.18 10.31
N LEU A 361 26.52 -7.40 11.29
CA LEU A 361 26.44 -7.76 12.70
C LEU A 361 25.03 -7.86 13.26
N VAL A 362 24.13 -6.96 12.84
CA VAL A 362 22.69 -7.06 13.19
C VAL A 362 21.93 -8.02 12.27
N ARG A 363 22.68 -8.73 11.40
CA ARG A 363 22.16 -9.69 10.42
C ARG A 363 21.02 -9.12 9.58
N MET A 364 21.23 -7.92 9.00
CA MET A 364 20.37 -7.38 7.94
C MET A 364 20.66 -8.08 6.60
N TYR A 365 21.87 -8.63 6.47
CA TYR A 365 22.33 -9.48 5.38
C TYR A 365 23.14 -10.65 5.94
N ASP A 366 23.18 -11.76 5.24
CA ASP A 366 24.13 -12.85 5.48
C ASP A 366 25.39 -12.63 4.62
N VAL A 367 26.55 -13.08 5.10
CA VAL A 367 27.82 -12.97 4.40
C VAL A 367 27.82 -13.78 3.10
N THR A 368 28.54 -13.31 2.07
CA THR A 368 28.69 -14.04 0.81
C THR A 368 29.66 -15.23 0.96
N ASP A 369 30.74 -15.02 1.72
CA ASP A 369 31.73 -16.05 2.06
C ASP A 369 32.36 -15.71 3.41
N GLY A 370 32.97 -16.71 4.07
CA GLY A 370 33.47 -16.60 5.42
C GLY A 370 32.39 -16.75 6.50
N SER A 371 32.69 -16.36 7.74
CA SER A 371 31.76 -16.44 8.86
C SER A 371 31.89 -15.28 9.83
N ILE A 372 30.77 -14.87 10.41
CA ILE A 372 30.72 -13.98 11.58
C ILE A 372 30.22 -14.81 12.77
N LYS A 373 30.95 -14.75 13.87
CA LYS A 373 30.59 -15.42 15.11
C LYS A 373 30.37 -14.42 16.23
N ILE A 374 29.35 -14.69 17.05
CA ILE A 374 29.14 -14.03 18.34
C ILE A 374 29.20 -15.12 19.40
N ASP A 375 30.08 -14.95 20.39
CA ASP A 375 30.33 -15.94 21.47
C ASP A 375 30.65 -17.33 20.90
N GLN A 376 31.54 -17.39 19.90
CA GLN A 376 32.00 -18.58 19.19
C GLN A 376 30.92 -19.33 18.37
N LYS A 377 29.70 -18.82 18.35
CA LYS A 377 28.58 -19.38 17.59
C LYS A 377 28.35 -18.57 16.32
N ASP A 378 28.26 -19.23 15.17
CA ASP A 378 27.95 -18.55 13.90
C ASP A 378 26.65 -17.72 13.97
N LEU A 379 26.68 -16.51 13.45
CA LEU A 379 25.59 -15.54 13.50
C LEU A 379 24.27 -16.12 12.94
N ARG A 380 24.36 -16.99 11.93
CA ARG A 380 23.21 -17.66 11.29
C ARG A 380 22.53 -18.68 12.22
N LYS A 381 23.21 -19.13 13.25
CA LYS A 381 22.72 -20.13 14.22
C LYS A 381 22.12 -19.52 15.47
N HIS A 382 22.15 -18.19 15.62
CA HIS A 382 21.46 -17.48 16.71
C HIS A 382 19.97 -17.29 16.40
N ASP A 383 19.15 -17.25 17.44
CA ASP A 383 17.80 -16.72 17.35
C ASP A 383 17.90 -15.23 16.99
N LEU A 384 17.34 -14.85 15.83
CA LEU A 384 17.43 -13.50 15.31
C LEU A 384 16.75 -12.46 16.20
N ALA A 385 15.62 -12.81 16.82
CA ALA A 385 14.88 -11.92 17.71
C ALA A 385 15.67 -11.69 19.02
N ASN A 386 16.22 -12.74 19.60
CA ASN A 386 17.06 -12.64 20.79
C ASN A 386 18.35 -11.86 20.51
N LEU A 387 19.03 -12.17 19.39
CA LEU A 387 20.24 -11.45 18.94
C LEU A 387 19.98 -9.95 18.86
N ARG A 388 18.94 -9.54 18.10
CA ARG A 388 18.61 -8.13 17.91
C ARG A 388 18.11 -7.43 19.17
N LYS A 389 17.50 -8.15 20.12
CA LYS A 389 17.18 -7.60 21.45
C LYS A 389 18.44 -7.23 22.23
N LYS A 390 19.51 -8.00 22.09
CA LYS A 390 20.78 -7.83 22.82
C LYS A 390 21.76 -6.88 22.16
N ILE A 391 21.48 -6.44 20.94
CA ILE A 391 22.26 -5.44 20.21
C ILE A 391 21.52 -4.11 20.21
N GLY A 392 22.15 -3.04 20.73
CA GLY A 392 21.72 -1.66 20.55
C GLY A 392 22.33 -1.11 19.28
N TYR A 393 21.52 -0.84 18.26
CA TYR A 393 22.01 -0.34 16.98
C TYR A 393 21.44 1.04 16.67
N VAL A 394 22.32 1.99 16.37
CA VAL A 394 21.96 3.32 15.88
C VAL A 394 22.52 3.46 14.47
N PRO A 395 21.69 3.47 13.42
CA PRO A 395 22.13 3.61 12.04
C PRO A 395 22.53 5.06 11.73
N GLN A 396 23.30 5.25 10.66
CA GLN A 396 23.71 6.56 10.16
C GLN A 396 22.48 7.43 9.80
N ASP A 397 21.52 6.88 9.04
CA ASP A 397 20.26 7.55 8.72
C ASP A 397 19.22 7.24 9.81
N VAL A 398 19.03 8.19 10.73
CA VAL A 398 18.12 8.05 11.84
C VAL A 398 16.66 8.23 11.38
N PHE A 399 15.83 7.22 11.66
CA PHE A 399 14.40 7.27 11.44
C PHE A 399 13.63 7.39 12.76
N LEU A 400 12.74 8.38 12.85
CA LEU A 400 11.77 8.52 13.93
C LEU A 400 10.37 8.33 13.39
N PHE A 401 9.55 7.60 14.14
CA PHE A 401 8.14 7.40 13.82
C PHE A 401 7.35 8.69 14.10
N SER A 402 6.28 8.90 13.35
CA SER A 402 5.32 9.98 13.59
C SER A 402 4.49 9.69 14.84
N ASP A 403 5.13 9.86 15.99
CA ASP A 403 4.61 9.57 17.33
C ASP A 403 5.30 10.51 18.34
N SER A 404 4.97 10.43 19.63
CA SER A 404 5.62 11.22 20.67
C SER A 404 7.12 10.87 20.82
N ILE A 405 7.91 11.78 21.35
CA ILE A 405 9.32 11.52 21.67
C ILE A 405 9.42 10.36 22.66
N ALA A 406 8.54 10.31 23.67
CA ALA A 406 8.48 9.22 24.63
C ALA A 406 8.31 7.86 23.96
N HIS A 407 7.34 7.72 23.04
CA HIS A 407 7.10 6.48 22.31
C HIS A 407 8.25 6.14 21.37
N ASN A 408 8.89 7.14 20.76
CA ASN A 408 10.08 6.92 19.95
C ASN A 408 11.25 6.35 20.75
N ILE A 409 11.46 6.78 22.00
CA ILE A 409 12.47 6.19 22.90
C ILE A 409 12.03 4.80 23.37
N ALA A 410 10.77 4.68 23.83
CA ALA A 410 10.19 3.41 24.33
C ALA A 410 10.07 2.34 23.23
N PHE A 411 10.23 2.69 21.95
CA PHE A 411 10.26 1.69 20.87
C PHE A 411 11.35 0.64 21.06
N GLY A 412 12.45 0.98 21.75
CA GLY A 412 13.49 0.03 22.13
C GLY A 412 13.04 -0.97 23.22
N LYS A 413 12.13 -0.55 24.11
CA LYS A 413 11.60 -1.35 25.23
C LYS A 413 10.15 -0.92 25.49
N ARG A 414 9.17 -1.68 25.00
CA ARG A 414 7.74 -1.31 25.00
C ARG A 414 7.13 -1.09 26.40
N ASP A 415 7.64 -1.75 27.39
CA ASP A 415 7.23 -1.70 28.81
C ASP A 415 8.10 -0.75 29.65
N ALA A 416 8.84 0.19 29.00
CA ALA A 416 9.65 1.16 29.70
C ALA A 416 8.79 2.14 30.50
N SER A 417 9.18 2.38 31.76
CA SER A 417 8.56 3.40 32.59
C SER A 417 8.96 4.82 32.15
N GLU A 418 8.19 5.83 32.58
CA GLU A 418 8.55 7.23 32.28
C GLU A 418 9.91 7.62 32.88
N GLU A 419 10.26 7.05 34.05
CA GLU A 419 11.54 7.26 34.70
C GLU A 419 12.67 6.70 33.84
N GLU A 420 12.51 5.46 33.32
CA GLU A 420 13.50 4.85 32.42
C GLU A 420 13.66 5.69 31.14
N ILE A 421 12.57 6.17 30.56
CA ILE A 421 12.62 7.01 29.35
C ILE A 421 13.42 8.29 29.63
N LYS A 422 13.17 8.95 30.78
CA LYS A 422 13.88 10.16 31.20
C LYS A 422 15.35 9.88 31.52
N GLU A 423 15.65 8.75 32.16
CA GLU A 423 17.01 8.30 32.45
C GLU A 423 17.81 8.15 31.15
N PHE A 424 17.32 7.37 30.20
CA PHE A 424 18.04 7.15 28.94
C PHE A 424 18.07 8.38 28.03
N ALA A 425 17.13 9.31 28.15
CA ALA A 425 17.22 10.62 27.51
C ALA A 425 18.38 11.47 28.07
N LYS A 426 18.65 11.37 29.38
CA LYS A 426 19.83 12.00 30.02
C LYS A 426 21.12 11.37 29.54
N HIS A 427 21.18 10.03 29.48
CA HIS A 427 22.36 9.30 28.99
C HIS A 427 22.69 9.62 27.53
N ALA A 428 21.69 9.95 26.71
CA ALA A 428 21.87 10.41 25.34
C ALA A 428 22.03 11.94 25.21
N ALA A 429 22.15 12.66 26.33
CA ALA A 429 22.27 14.13 26.39
C ALA A 429 21.17 14.88 25.59
N VAL A 430 19.93 14.36 25.60
CA VAL A 430 18.78 14.96 24.90
C VAL A 430 17.67 15.40 25.85
N TYR A 431 17.79 15.13 27.14
CA TYR A 431 16.77 15.42 28.15
C TYR A 431 16.43 16.92 28.22
N ASP A 432 17.42 17.79 28.30
CA ASP A 432 17.23 19.23 28.43
C ASP A 432 16.60 19.84 27.17
N ASP A 433 17.00 19.37 26.00
CA ASP A 433 16.35 19.77 24.75
C ASP A 433 14.84 19.41 24.75
N ILE A 434 14.51 18.18 25.20
CA ILE A 434 13.12 17.72 25.27
C ILE A 434 12.33 18.55 26.27
N MET A 435 12.90 18.84 27.43
CA MET A 435 12.26 19.67 28.46
C MET A 435 12.04 21.12 28.02
N GLY A 436 12.82 21.62 27.06
CA GLY A 436 12.66 22.92 26.42
C GLY A 436 11.49 22.98 25.41
N LEU A 437 10.93 21.86 24.99
CA LEU A 437 9.78 21.81 24.08
C LEU A 437 8.47 22.03 24.84
N SER A 438 7.45 22.61 24.19
CA SER A 438 6.16 22.95 24.79
C SER A 438 5.42 21.75 25.41
N GLU A 439 5.49 20.58 24.76
CA GLU A 439 4.84 19.33 25.22
C GLU A 439 5.85 18.31 25.74
N GLN A 440 7.12 18.70 25.89
CA GLN A 440 8.19 17.88 26.45
C GLN A 440 8.25 16.49 25.78
N PHE A 441 8.22 15.42 26.56
CA PHE A 441 8.25 14.04 26.08
C PHE A 441 7.01 13.62 25.26
N GLN A 442 5.89 14.37 25.37
CA GLN A 442 4.69 14.12 24.58
C GLN A 442 4.70 14.87 23.25
N THR A 443 5.72 15.68 22.98
CA THR A 443 5.88 16.37 21.71
C THR A 443 5.82 15.39 20.54
N MET A 444 4.87 15.62 19.63
CA MET A 444 4.71 14.79 18.42
C MET A 444 5.84 15.07 17.43
N VAL A 445 6.51 14.03 17.05
CA VAL A 445 7.55 14.05 16.01
C VAL A 445 6.84 13.87 14.67
N GLY A 446 6.89 14.90 13.80
CA GLY A 446 6.31 14.81 12.45
C GLY A 446 6.95 13.70 11.59
N GLU A 447 6.44 13.53 10.36
CA GLU A 447 6.99 12.53 9.43
C GLU A 447 8.53 12.63 9.37
N ARG A 448 9.20 11.49 9.61
CA ARG A 448 10.67 11.39 9.66
C ARG A 448 11.36 12.37 10.62
N GLY A 449 10.65 12.85 11.64
CA GLY A 449 11.25 13.71 12.66
C GLY A 449 11.45 15.17 12.23
N VAL A 450 10.67 15.71 11.32
CA VAL A 450 10.84 17.08 10.77
C VAL A 450 10.90 18.15 11.86
N THR A 451 10.27 17.95 13.01
CA THR A 451 10.23 18.92 14.13
C THR A 451 11.51 18.98 14.96
N LEU A 452 12.43 18.02 14.83
CA LEU A 452 13.68 17.94 15.59
C LEU A 452 14.89 18.26 14.70
N SER A 453 15.93 18.85 15.28
CA SER A 453 17.22 19.02 14.60
C SER A 453 17.89 17.66 14.32
N GLY A 454 18.85 17.62 13.40
CA GLY A 454 19.61 16.40 13.09
C GLY A 454 20.25 15.78 14.32
N GLY A 455 20.92 16.59 15.15
CA GLY A 455 21.56 16.16 16.39
C GLY A 455 20.54 15.65 17.44
N GLN A 456 19.38 16.30 17.57
CA GLN A 456 18.30 15.82 18.45
C GLN A 456 17.76 14.47 18.01
N LYS A 457 17.55 14.26 16.69
CA LYS A 457 17.13 12.95 16.15
C LYS A 457 18.14 11.86 16.47
N GLN A 458 19.42 12.12 16.27
CA GLN A 458 20.51 11.18 16.58
C GLN A 458 20.48 10.82 18.06
N ARG A 459 20.38 11.79 18.95
CA ARG A 459 20.35 11.57 20.42
C ARG A 459 19.09 10.81 20.88
N VAL A 460 17.91 11.07 20.31
CA VAL A 460 16.69 10.27 20.56
C VAL A 460 16.90 8.83 20.10
N SER A 461 17.57 8.60 18.97
CA SER A 461 17.88 7.25 18.49
C SER A 461 18.90 6.53 19.37
N ILE A 462 19.86 7.25 19.92
CA ILE A 462 20.80 6.72 20.94
C ILE A 462 20.02 6.29 22.19
N ALA A 463 19.14 7.14 22.74
CA ALA A 463 18.30 6.78 23.88
C ALA A 463 17.45 5.52 23.61
N ARG A 464 16.85 5.41 22.41
CA ARG A 464 16.12 4.23 21.92
C ARG A 464 16.96 2.97 21.91
N ALA A 465 18.22 3.05 21.48
CA ALA A 465 19.12 1.91 21.44
C ALA A 465 19.58 1.47 22.84
N LEU A 466 19.83 2.42 23.73
CA LEU A 466 20.36 2.16 25.07
C LEU A 466 19.30 1.67 26.07
N ILE A 467 18.03 2.09 25.95
CA ILE A 467 16.95 1.69 26.88
C ILE A 467 16.73 0.17 26.90
N LYS A 468 17.19 -0.54 25.86
CA LYS A 468 17.19 -2.01 25.79
C LYS A 468 18.19 -2.64 26.76
N ARG A 469 19.14 -1.85 27.33
CA ARG A 469 20.30 -2.33 28.08
C ARG A 469 21.04 -3.44 27.32
N PRO A 470 21.53 -3.15 26.12
CA PRO A 470 22.13 -4.16 25.25
C PRO A 470 23.46 -4.68 25.78
N ASP A 471 23.86 -5.89 25.35
CA ASP A 471 25.17 -6.47 25.63
C ASP A 471 26.22 -6.00 24.58
N ILE A 472 25.77 -5.66 23.38
CA ILE A 472 26.59 -5.12 22.29
C ILE A 472 25.97 -3.79 21.82
N VAL A 473 26.78 -2.74 21.65
CA VAL A 473 26.35 -1.43 21.14
C VAL A 473 27.05 -1.13 19.81
N ILE A 474 26.28 -0.78 18.80
CA ILE A 474 26.80 -0.41 17.48
C ILE A 474 26.26 0.99 17.14
N LEU A 475 27.18 1.94 16.96
CA LEU A 475 26.86 3.33 16.61
C LEU A 475 27.46 3.64 15.24
N ASP A 476 26.61 3.87 14.24
CA ASP A 476 27.07 4.18 12.88
C ASP A 476 26.94 5.68 12.60
N ASP A 477 28.06 6.40 12.71
CA ASP A 477 28.22 7.85 12.45
C ASP A 477 27.14 8.74 13.11
N CYS A 478 26.59 8.28 14.24
CA CYS A 478 25.45 8.90 14.90
C CYS A 478 25.85 10.08 15.83
N LEU A 479 27.14 10.44 15.87
CA LEU A 479 27.67 11.59 16.62
C LEU A 479 28.11 12.73 15.69
N SER A 480 28.04 12.58 14.37
CA SER A 480 28.53 13.56 13.38
C SER A 480 27.78 14.89 13.40
N ALA A 481 26.50 14.89 13.75
CA ALA A 481 25.67 16.09 13.86
C ALA A 481 25.55 16.65 15.28
N VAL A 482 26.36 16.14 16.22
CA VAL A 482 26.38 16.56 17.62
C VAL A 482 27.61 17.43 17.86
N ASP A 483 27.46 18.47 18.69
CA ASP A 483 28.60 19.33 19.09
C ASP A 483 29.59 18.57 19.99
N THR A 484 30.82 19.05 20.01
CA THR A 484 31.94 18.37 20.72
C THR A 484 31.70 18.21 22.24
N ASN A 485 30.99 19.14 22.90
CA ASN A 485 30.72 19.02 24.33
C ASN A 485 29.68 17.94 24.62
N THR A 486 28.60 17.92 23.84
CA THR A 486 27.56 16.89 23.91
C THR A 486 28.11 15.52 23.53
N GLU A 487 29.00 15.44 22.52
CA GLU A 487 29.69 14.19 22.16
C GLU A 487 30.51 13.64 23.34
N LYS A 488 31.30 14.50 24.01
CA LYS A 488 32.08 14.10 25.21
C LYS A 488 31.19 13.58 26.34
N GLN A 489 30.02 14.19 26.57
CA GLN A 489 29.06 13.71 27.57
C GLN A 489 28.53 12.31 27.23
N ILE A 490 28.15 12.09 25.97
CA ILE A 490 27.65 10.77 25.51
C ILE A 490 28.75 9.70 25.62
N LEU A 491 29.97 10.03 25.19
CA LEU A 491 31.12 9.12 25.28
C LEU A 491 31.54 8.87 26.73
N GLY A 492 31.44 9.87 27.62
CA GLY A 492 31.62 9.70 29.06
C GLY A 492 30.65 8.70 29.64
N TYR A 493 29.34 8.81 29.31
CA TYR A 493 28.34 7.82 29.70
C TYR A 493 28.69 6.41 29.19
N PHE A 494 29.12 6.28 27.95
CA PHE A 494 29.54 4.98 27.39
C PHE A 494 30.76 4.43 28.10
N SER A 495 31.69 5.27 28.54
CA SER A 495 32.86 4.84 29.30
C SER A 495 32.46 4.22 30.64
N ASP A 496 31.54 4.86 31.36
CA ASP A 496 31.17 4.51 32.73
C ASP A 496 30.13 3.38 32.78
N ALA A 497 29.01 3.53 32.04
CA ALA A 497 27.86 2.63 32.13
C ALA A 497 27.97 1.40 31.20
N LEU A 498 28.80 1.44 30.18
CA LEU A 498 29.03 0.33 29.25
C LEU A 498 30.44 -0.25 29.36
N SER A 499 31.08 -0.13 30.52
CA SER A 499 32.44 -0.65 30.74
C SER A 499 32.54 -2.17 30.56
N ASP A 500 31.46 -2.89 30.86
CA ASP A 500 31.31 -4.35 30.70
C ASP A 500 30.65 -4.77 29.36
N LYS A 501 30.35 -3.81 28.45
CA LYS A 501 29.68 -4.05 27.17
C LYS A 501 30.65 -3.91 26.00
N THR A 502 30.43 -4.71 24.96
CA THR A 502 31.18 -4.58 23.72
C THR A 502 30.61 -3.44 22.88
N ALA A 503 31.46 -2.51 22.47
CA ALA A 503 31.02 -1.36 21.68
C ALA A 503 31.77 -1.23 20.34
N ILE A 504 31.03 -0.94 19.27
CA ILE A 504 31.57 -0.64 17.94
C ILE A 504 31.06 0.74 17.54
N ILE A 505 31.97 1.67 17.31
CA ILE A 505 31.65 3.04 16.90
C ILE A 505 32.27 3.31 15.54
N ILE A 506 31.42 3.57 14.56
CA ILE A 506 31.82 4.05 13.25
C ILE A 506 31.79 5.57 13.31
N THR A 507 32.91 6.22 13.00
CA THR A 507 33.00 7.67 13.08
C THR A 507 34.08 8.21 12.12
N HIS A 508 33.97 9.50 11.80
CA HIS A 508 34.95 10.27 11.07
C HIS A 508 35.82 11.19 11.98
N ARG A 509 35.54 11.21 13.30
CA ARG A 509 36.22 12.06 14.29
C ARG A 509 37.22 11.24 15.10
N ILE A 510 38.50 11.55 14.96
CA ILE A 510 39.60 10.75 15.53
C ILE A 510 39.83 11.02 17.03
N TYR A 511 39.76 12.27 17.48
CA TYR A 511 40.05 12.61 18.89
C TYR A 511 39.07 11.96 19.88
N SER A 512 37.85 11.62 19.51
CA SER A 512 36.95 10.82 20.31
C SER A 512 37.40 9.37 20.46
N LEU A 513 38.36 8.93 19.64
CA LEU A 513 38.80 7.53 19.57
C LEU A 513 39.90 7.19 20.57
N LEU A 514 40.46 8.17 21.27
CA LEU A 514 41.55 7.98 22.25
C LEU A 514 41.17 7.04 23.40
N GLN A 515 39.85 6.80 23.64
CA GLN A 515 39.34 5.94 24.68
C GLN A 515 39.02 4.50 24.21
N PHE A 516 39.36 4.14 22.97
CA PHE A 516 39.04 2.83 22.40
C PHE A 516 40.23 1.86 22.50
N ASP A 517 39.88 0.58 22.82
CA ASP A 517 40.88 -0.49 22.93
C ASP A 517 41.46 -0.91 21.59
N LYS A 518 40.67 -0.70 20.51
CA LYS A 518 41.08 -1.08 19.17
C LYS A 518 40.53 -0.09 18.13
N ILE A 519 41.32 0.25 17.16
CA ILE A 519 40.94 1.08 16.01
C ILE A 519 41.24 0.28 14.75
N ILE A 520 40.30 0.27 13.79
CA ILE A 520 40.50 -0.32 12.46
C ILE A 520 40.25 0.74 11.39
N VAL A 521 41.12 0.77 10.39
CA VAL A 521 40.94 1.61 9.20
C VAL A 521 40.52 0.75 8.04
N LEU A 522 39.39 1.13 7.42
CA LEU A 522 38.84 0.45 6.26
C LEU A 522 39.11 1.26 4.98
N ASP A 523 39.61 0.57 3.96
CA ASP A 523 39.68 1.09 2.58
C ASP A 523 39.32 -0.03 1.60
N GLU A 524 38.45 0.27 0.63
CA GLU A 524 37.93 -0.67 -0.39
C GLU A 524 37.49 -2.06 0.16
N GLY A 525 36.82 -2.05 1.30
CA GLY A 525 36.29 -3.26 1.96
C GLY A 525 37.34 -4.10 2.66
N LYS A 526 38.57 -3.60 2.88
CA LYS A 526 39.66 -4.30 3.59
C LYS A 526 40.10 -3.51 4.80
N ILE A 527 40.61 -4.20 5.83
CA ILE A 527 41.34 -3.56 6.92
C ILE A 527 42.74 -3.25 6.41
N VAL A 528 43.10 -1.97 6.33
CA VAL A 528 44.44 -1.50 5.90
C VAL A 528 45.34 -1.18 7.08
N GLU A 529 44.76 -0.73 8.22
CA GLU A 529 45.48 -0.46 9.47
C GLU A 529 44.64 -0.95 10.63
N GLN A 530 45.29 -1.45 11.67
CA GLN A 530 44.63 -1.81 12.95
C GLN A 530 45.62 -1.71 14.11
N GLY A 531 45.14 -1.26 15.26
CA GLY A 531 45.95 -1.11 16.46
C GLY A 531 45.29 -0.20 17.49
N THR A 532 46.05 0.21 18.52
CA THR A 532 45.71 1.29 19.42
C THR A 532 46.01 2.66 18.78
N HIS A 533 45.60 3.75 19.43
CA HIS A 533 45.92 5.11 18.96
C HIS A 533 47.44 5.32 18.80
N GLU A 534 48.21 4.94 19.81
CA GLU A 534 49.66 5.09 19.83
C GLU A 534 50.32 4.30 18.69
N GLU A 535 49.94 3.02 18.54
CA GLU A 535 50.48 2.15 17.49
C GLU A 535 50.22 2.71 16.08
N LEU A 536 49.00 3.26 15.84
CA LEU A 536 48.61 3.80 14.54
C LEU A 536 49.28 5.15 14.23
N ILE A 537 49.57 5.96 15.24
CA ILE A 537 50.37 7.20 15.07
C ILE A 537 51.82 6.85 14.69
N GLU A 538 52.40 5.83 15.33
CA GLU A 538 53.77 5.37 15.02
C GLU A 538 53.89 4.80 13.60
N GLN A 539 52.84 4.15 13.10
CA GLN A 539 52.79 3.59 11.74
C GLN A 539 52.84 4.67 10.64
N LYS A 540 52.52 5.95 10.97
CA LYS A 540 52.50 7.08 10.02
C LYS A 540 51.70 6.82 8.74
N GLY A 541 50.61 6.10 8.88
CA GLY A 541 49.68 5.72 7.81
C GLY A 541 48.52 6.70 7.64
N TYR A 542 47.46 6.25 7.00
CA TYR A 542 46.23 7.02 6.79
C TYR A 542 45.63 7.59 8.07
N TYR A 543 45.69 6.81 9.16
CA TYR A 543 45.21 7.24 10.48
C TYR A 543 45.98 8.45 11.01
N ALA A 544 47.30 8.39 10.97
CA ALA A 544 48.15 9.47 11.45
C ALA A 544 47.94 10.76 10.63
N ASP A 545 47.88 10.66 9.29
CA ASP A 545 47.60 11.79 8.41
C ASP A 545 46.23 12.45 8.69
N LEU A 546 45.19 11.62 8.94
CA LEU A 546 43.87 12.13 9.26
C LEU A 546 43.83 12.80 10.63
N TYR A 547 44.52 12.23 11.63
CA TYR A 547 44.68 12.82 12.97
C TYR A 547 45.35 14.19 12.94
N GLU A 548 46.47 14.31 12.21
CA GLU A 548 47.15 15.59 12.09
C GLU A 548 46.28 16.67 11.44
N LYS A 549 45.55 16.33 10.37
CA LYS A 549 44.62 17.26 9.72
C LYS A 549 43.54 17.75 10.68
N GLN A 550 42.89 16.84 11.42
CA GLN A 550 41.80 17.20 12.36
C GLN A 550 42.34 18.04 13.53
N ARG A 551 43.55 17.74 14.01
CA ARG A 551 44.21 18.53 15.05
C ARG A 551 44.52 19.96 14.60
N MET A 552 44.96 20.15 13.35
CA MET A 552 45.20 21.48 12.79
C MET A 552 43.91 22.30 12.63
N GLU A 553 42.80 21.65 12.24
CA GLU A 553 41.51 22.30 12.14
C GLU A 553 40.96 22.74 13.50
N GLU A 554 41.13 21.94 14.56
CA GLU A 554 40.75 22.32 15.92
C GLU A 554 41.54 23.51 16.45
N THR A 555 42.89 23.51 16.26
CA THR A 555 43.75 24.61 16.70
C THR A 555 43.35 25.93 16.01
N SER A 556 43.03 25.87 14.73
CA SER A 556 42.60 27.03 13.95
C SER A 556 41.22 27.59 14.37
N GLN A 557 40.35 26.80 14.96
CA GLN A 557 39.02 27.21 15.48
C GLN A 557 39.09 27.77 16.90
N THR A 558 40.15 27.47 17.64
CA THR A 558 40.32 27.95 19.04
C THR A 558 41.00 29.33 19.06
N ASP A 559 41.65 29.72 17.97
CA ASP A 559 42.35 31.01 17.82
C ASP A 559 41.46 32.12 17.18
N LEU A 560 40.19 31.85 16.90
CA LEU A 560 39.17 32.80 16.44
C LEU A 560 38.12 33.05 17.53
#